data_c2c2c35803cb42d8378001b58ab3f45c
#
_entry.id   c2c2c35803cb42d8378001b58ab3f45c
#
_cell.length_a   1.000
_cell.length_b   1.000
_cell.length_c   1.000
_cell.angle_alpha   90.00
_cell.angle_beta   90.00
_cell.angle_gamma   90.00
#
_symmetry.space_group_name_H-M   'P 1'
#
loop_
_entity.id
_entity.type
_entity.pdbx_description
1 polymer ?
#
loop_
_entity_poly.entity_id
_entity_poly.type
_entity_poly.pdbx_seq_one_letter_code
_entity_poly.pdbx_strand_id
1 'polypeptide(L)'
;MSVGMTQGRVRVDISAEVLKENYKKICASVAPLGVISVLKANAYGLGVSAIAKLLVQEGTSAVAVAELAEAMAIVDLPCTKLILGTLLPDEVEEAIANGFHIPLCDYEQAEQFDAVAKRLGCKALCHIALDTGMSRVGFDANNCTSDLLRCAKLSNIELVGMFSHFPQAYEGDEGSLAQIELYKQVLAVLEANGIILEWRHIANSDAINNLPEACRAPFSHVRTGINLYGSFDIIGKRALDLKPVLSIKTRLGQVRMVKAGSTIGYGRTYTCPRDMLVGVVAAGYADGLPLALSNRGSLLINGVPCPVLGRVCMDYTMVSLEQVPTAKAGDEVVCIGKSGAHSITIEDWANLKSTHPYEVLCAIGSRAVRNLV
;
A
#
# COMPACT_ATOMS: atom_id res chain seq x y z
N MET A 1 -10.47 15.61 33.86
CA MET A 1 -9.45 14.53 33.92
C MET A 1 -9.41 13.93 32.53
N SER A 2 -8.39 14.24 31.72
CA SER A 2 -8.18 13.62 30.41
C SER A 2 -7.80 12.16 30.66
N VAL A 3 -8.64 11.25 30.21
CA VAL A 3 -8.28 9.83 30.11
C VAL A 3 -7.12 9.77 29.14
N GLY A 4 -5.89 9.59 29.68
CA GLY A 4 -4.70 9.44 28.88
C GLY A 4 -4.93 8.24 27.96
N MET A 5 -4.91 8.47 26.64
CA MET A 5 -4.81 7.39 25.68
C MET A 5 -3.63 6.52 26.09
N THR A 6 -3.87 5.23 26.29
CA THR A 6 -2.81 4.25 26.55
C THR A 6 -1.90 4.26 25.34
N GLN A 7 -0.77 4.96 25.47
CA GLN A 7 0.26 4.92 24.43
C GLN A 7 0.76 3.47 24.33
N GLY A 8 0.46 2.81 23.22
CA GLY A 8 0.97 1.48 22.93
C GLY A 8 2.49 1.44 23.01
N ARG A 9 3.08 0.26 23.19
CA ARG A 9 4.54 0.09 23.21
C ARG A 9 5.19 0.56 21.90
N VAL A 10 4.53 0.27 20.77
CA VAL A 10 4.98 0.65 19.44
C VAL A 10 3.98 1.63 18.84
N ARG A 11 4.50 2.73 18.33
CA ARG A 11 3.74 3.77 17.64
C ARG A 11 4.15 3.83 16.18
N VAL A 12 3.17 4.00 15.32
CA VAL A 12 3.33 4.34 13.90
C VAL A 12 2.77 5.75 13.72
N ASP A 13 3.65 6.73 13.67
CA ASP A 13 3.27 8.13 13.48
C ASP A 13 3.31 8.44 11.98
N ILE A 14 2.21 8.90 11.41
CA ILE A 14 1.99 9.18 9.99
C ILE A 14 1.78 10.69 9.85
N SER A 15 2.67 11.37 9.14
CA SER A 15 2.56 12.81 8.93
C SER A 15 1.47 13.14 7.91
N ALA A 16 0.38 13.75 8.38
CA ALA A 16 -0.71 14.22 7.54
C ALA A 16 -0.25 15.28 6.53
N GLU A 17 0.63 16.19 6.96
CA GLU A 17 1.18 17.24 6.10
C GLU A 17 2.00 16.66 4.95
N VAL A 18 2.94 15.77 5.25
CA VAL A 18 3.78 15.13 4.23
C VAL A 18 2.95 14.27 3.27
N LEU A 19 1.93 13.57 3.78
CA LEU A 19 1.00 12.79 2.95
C LEU A 19 0.26 13.69 1.95
N LYS A 20 -0.22 14.87 2.39
CA LYS A 20 -0.86 15.87 1.51
C LYS A 20 0.12 16.43 0.48
N GLU A 21 1.35 16.74 0.89
CA GLU A 21 2.39 17.21 -0.04
C GLU A 21 2.68 16.18 -1.13
N ASN A 22 2.86 14.91 -0.75
CA ASN A 22 3.08 13.83 -1.69
C ASN A 22 1.90 13.69 -2.67
N TYR A 23 0.67 13.68 -2.15
CA TYR A 23 -0.53 13.61 -2.99
C TYR A 23 -0.60 14.77 -3.99
N LYS A 24 -0.34 16.02 -3.57
CA LYS A 24 -0.32 17.19 -4.45
C LYS A 24 0.76 17.09 -5.53
N LYS A 25 1.96 16.61 -5.18
CA LYS A 25 3.03 16.37 -6.15
C LYS A 25 2.65 15.33 -7.19
N ILE A 26 2.00 14.24 -6.76
CA ILE A 26 1.49 13.21 -7.68
C ILE A 26 0.44 13.81 -8.61
N CYS A 27 -0.56 14.52 -8.08
CA CYS A 27 -1.59 15.19 -8.91
C CYS A 27 -0.96 16.13 -9.94
N ALA A 28 -0.01 16.96 -9.53
CA ALA A 28 0.67 17.91 -10.43
C ALA A 28 1.45 17.19 -11.55
N SER A 29 2.05 16.03 -11.26
CA SER A 29 2.85 15.27 -12.23
C SER A 29 2.03 14.59 -13.32
N VAL A 30 0.76 14.29 -13.04
CA VAL A 30 -0.13 13.55 -13.96
C VAL A 30 -1.26 14.40 -14.53
N ALA A 31 -1.30 15.68 -14.21
CA ALA A 31 -2.34 16.59 -14.71
C ALA A 31 -2.40 16.58 -16.26
N PRO A 32 -3.60 16.55 -16.88
CA PRO A 32 -4.91 16.79 -16.26
C PRO A 32 -5.64 15.52 -15.77
N LEU A 33 -4.96 14.38 -15.63
CA LEU A 33 -5.59 13.13 -15.22
C LEU A 33 -6.03 13.18 -13.75
N GLY A 34 -7.14 12.50 -13.45
CA GLY A 34 -7.58 12.27 -12.08
C GLY A 34 -6.68 11.27 -11.34
N VAL A 35 -6.65 11.35 -10.02
CA VAL A 35 -5.87 10.46 -9.17
C VAL A 35 -6.81 9.60 -8.33
N ILE A 36 -6.69 8.28 -8.48
CA ILE A 36 -7.34 7.28 -7.64
C ILE A 36 -6.35 6.88 -6.54
N SER A 37 -6.73 7.12 -5.28
CA SER A 37 -5.93 6.73 -4.12
C SER A 37 -6.17 5.28 -3.75
N VAL A 38 -5.16 4.40 -3.90
CA VAL A 38 -5.26 2.97 -3.59
C VAL A 38 -4.91 2.75 -2.12
N LEU A 39 -5.90 2.36 -1.33
CA LEU A 39 -5.81 2.21 0.13
C LEU A 39 -6.15 0.78 0.62
N LYS A 40 -5.97 -0.21 -0.25
CA LYS A 40 -6.17 -1.63 0.08
C LYS A 40 -5.27 -2.09 1.24
N ALA A 41 -5.57 -3.25 1.82
CA ALA A 41 -4.88 -3.81 2.98
C ALA A 41 -4.82 -2.81 4.15
N ASN A 42 -5.99 -2.17 4.46
CA ASN A 42 -6.10 -1.15 5.51
C ASN A 42 -5.09 0.01 5.30
N ALA A 43 -5.06 0.57 4.09
CA ALA A 43 -4.08 1.58 3.65
C ALA A 43 -2.63 1.07 3.80
N TYR A 44 -2.34 -0.14 3.34
CA TYR A 44 -1.06 -0.84 3.52
C TYR A 44 -0.68 -1.01 5.00
N GLY A 45 -1.66 -1.31 5.86
CA GLY A 45 -1.47 -1.47 7.30
C GLY A 45 -1.42 -0.16 8.10
N LEU A 46 -1.61 1.00 7.48
CA LEU A 46 -1.44 2.31 8.11
C LEU A 46 -2.75 2.91 8.68
N GLY A 47 -3.91 2.30 8.38
CA GLY A 47 -5.21 2.76 8.88
C GLY A 47 -6.03 3.50 7.84
N VAL A 48 -6.94 2.79 7.16
CA VAL A 48 -7.67 3.28 5.98
C VAL A 48 -8.56 4.48 6.30
N SER A 49 -9.29 4.47 7.41
CA SER A 49 -10.32 5.49 7.70
C SER A 49 -9.75 6.92 7.80
N ALA A 50 -8.65 7.09 8.53
CA ALA A 50 -8.03 8.41 8.70
C ALA A 50 -7.39 8.91 7.42
N ILE A 51 -6.66 8.04 6.71
CA ILE A 51 -5.97 8.37 5.45
C ILE A 51 -6.97 8.65 4.33
N ALA A 52 -8.01 7.82 4.18
CA ALA A 52 -9.05 8.04 3.18
C ALA A 52 -9.76 9.37 3.40
N LYS A 53 -10.16 9.68 4.65
CA LYS A 53 -10.79 10.97 4.99
C LYS A 53 -9.92 12.15 4.59
N LEU A 54 -8.61 12.09 4.87
CA LEU A 54 -7.65 13.14 4.49
C LEU A 54 -7.57 13.29 2.98
N LEU A 55 -7.42 12.19 2.22
CA LEU A 55 -7.28 12.25 0.76
C LEU A 55 -8.57 12.68 0.05
N VAL A 56 -9.74 12.35 0.61
CA VAL A 56 -11.03 12.86 0.12
C VAL A 56 -11.09 14.39 0.28
N GLN A 57 -10.61 14.93 1.40
CA GLN A 57 -10.53 16.39 1.60
C GLN A 57 -9.53 17.07 0.64
N GLU A 58 -8.50 16.37 0.21
CA GLU A 58 -7.53 16.86 -0.79
C GLU A 58 -8.01 16.66 -2.24
N GLY A 59 -9.20 16.09 -2.47
CA GLY A 59 -9.83 15.99 -3.79
C GLY A 59 -9.44 14.74 -4.59
N THR A 60 -9.18 13.60 -3.94
CA THR A 60 -8.97 12.34 -4.68
C THR A 60 -10.21 12.00 -5.51
N SER A 61 -10.02 11.54 -6.75
CA SER A 61 -11.13 11.16 -7.64
C SER A 61 -11.93 9.97 -7.09
N ALA A 62 -11.22 9.00 -6.51
CA ALA A 62 -11.80 7.84 -5.84
C ALA A 62 -10.83 7.27 -4.81
N VAL A 63 -11.36 6.49 -3.87
CA VAL A 63 -10.59 5.58 -3.03
C VAL A 63 -10.77 4.16 -3.57
N ALA A 64 -9.65 3.50 -3.89
CA ALA A 64 -9.66 2.14 -4.38
C ALA A 64 -9.14 1.16 -3.32
N VAL A 65 -9.84 0.05 -3.17
CA VAL A 65 -9.56 -1.03 -2.20
C VAL A 65 -9.53 -2.38 -2.91
N ALA A 66 -9.19 -3.45 -2.20
CA ALA A 66 -9.09 -4.78 -2.81
C ALA A 66 -10.40 -5.57 -2.74
N GLU A 67 -11.19 -5.41 -1.69
CA GLU A 67 -12.34 -6.26 -1.38
C GLU A 67 -13.50 -5.47 -0.76
N LEU A 68 -14.67 -6.12 -0.69
CA LEU A 68 -15.90 -5.51 -0.16
C LEU A 68 -15.74 -5.02 1.28
N ALA A 69 -15.15 -5.83 2.17
CA ALA A 69 -15.01 -5.46 3.58
C ALA A 69 -14.22 -4.15 3.77
N GLU A 70 -13.20 -3.91 2.94
CA GLU A 70 -12.44 -2.67 2.94
C GLU A 70 -13.26 -1.47 2.43
N ALA A 71 -14.09 -1.68 1.39
CA ALA A 71 -14.99 -0.64 0.89
C ALA A 71 -16.04 -0.26 1.95
N MET A 72 -16.60 -1.25 2.64
CA MET A 72 -17.54 -1.04 3.74
C MET A 72 -16.93 -0.26 4.92
N ALA A 73 -15.65 -0.46 5.21
CA ALA A 73 -14.95 0.28 6.28
C ALA A 73 -14.87 1.79 6.03
N ILE A 74 -15.13 2.24 4.80
CA ILE A 74 -15.11 3.65 4.37
C ILE A 74 -16.42 4.06 3.66
N VAL A 75 -17.51 3.31 3.84
CA VAL A 75 -18.79 3.52 3.14
C VAL A 75 -19.33 4.94 3.33
N ASP A 76 -19.18 5.51 4.52
CA ASP A 76 -19.72 6.85 4.86
C ASP A 76 -18.92 8.02 4.24
N LEU A 77 -17.77 7.77 3.63
CA LEU A 77 -16.99 8.86 3.04
C LEU A 77 -17.63 9.35 1.73
N PRO A 78 -17.71 10.67 1.49
CA PRO A 78 -18.33 11.25 0.30
C PRO A 78 -17.38 11.20 -0.92
N CYS A 79 -17.07 10.00 -1.39
CA CYS A 79 -16.24 9.78 -2.58
C CYS A 79 -16.64 8.48 -3.28
N THR A 80 -16.24 8.31 -4.54
CA THR A 80 -16.34 7.03 -5.25
C THR A 80 -15.45 5.99 -4.58
N LYS A 81 -16.01 4.80 -4.29
CA LYS A 81 -15.27 3.63 -3.83
C LYS A 81 -15.14 2.66 -5.00
N LEU A 82 -13.91 2.29 -5.33
CA LEU A 82 -13.60 1.34 -6.39
C LEU A 82 -13.01 0.07 -5.79
N ILE A 83 -13.66 -1.06 -6.00
CA ILE A 83 -13.12 -2.37 -5.65
C ILE A 83 -12.27 -2.85 -6.84
N LEU A 84 -11.01 -3.21 -6.61
CA LEU A 84 -10.08 -3.64 -7.66
C LEU A 84 -9.91 -5.15 -7.76
N GLY A 85 -10.24 -5.88 -6.69
CA GLY A 85 -10.23 -7.35 -6.67
C GLY A 85 -11.57 -7.92 -7.11
N THR A 86 -11.59 -9.16 -7.58
CA THR A 86 -12.84 -9.85 -7.94
C THR A 86 -13.77 -9.99 -6.74
N LEU A 87 -15.07 -9.80 -6.98
CA LEU A 87 -16.07 -10.06 -5.95
C LEU A 87 -16.38 -11.56 -5.91
N LEU A 88 -16.52 -12.08 -4.70
CA LEU A 88 -17.08 -13.41 -4.48
C LEU A 88 -18.61 -13.37 -4.64
N PRO A 89 -19.27 -14.49 -4.97
CA PRO A 89 -20.72 -14.50 -5.24
C PRO A 89 -21.60 -13.92 -4.12
N ASP A 90 -21.20 -14.09 -2.87
CA ASP A 90 -21.88 -13.61 -1.67
C ASP A 90 -21.62 -12.12 -1.36
N GLU A 91 -20.64 -11.50 -2.03
CA GLU A 91 -20.31 -10.08 -1.87
C GLU A 91 -21.06 -9.17 -2.87
N VAL A 92 -21.56 -9.74 -3.97
CA VAL A 92 -22.08 -9.00 -5.12
C VAL A 92 -23.26 -8.11 -4.74
N GLU A 93 -24.20 -8.64 -3.97
CA GLU A 93 -25.42 -7.92 -3.61
C GLU A 93 -25.12 -6.68 -2.77
N GLU A 94 -24.28 -6.82 -1.76
CA GLU A 94 -23.90 -5.72 -0.87
C GLU A 94 -23.07 -4.66 -1.62
N ALA A 95 -22.17 -5.08 -2.52
CA ALA A 95 -21.36 -4.16 -3.32
C ALA A 95 -22.24 -3.31 -4.26
N ILE A 96 -23.22 -3.93 -4.94
CA ILE A 96 -24.13 -3.24 -5.83
C ILE A 96 -25.10 -2.34 -5.05
N ALA A 97 -25.67 -2.83 -3.94
CA ALA A 97 -26.59 -2.07 -3.10
C ALA A 97 -25.99 -0.77 -2.55
N ASN A 98 -24.66 -0.76 -2.28
CA ASN A 98 -23.93 0.42 -1.83
C ASN A 98 -23.42 1.31 -2.95
N GLY A 99 -23.70 0.97 -4.22
CA GLY A 99 -23.28 1.76 -5.39
C GLY A 99 -21.76 1.84 -5.57
N PHE A 100 -21.04 0.82 -5.14
CA PHE A 100 -19.60 0.76 -5.37
C PHE A 100 -19.29 0.51 -6.84
N HIS A 101 -18.20 1.09 -7.33
CA HIS A 101 -17.63 0.72 -8.59
C HIS A 101 -16.94 -0.64 -8.44
N ILE A 102 -17.36 -1.62 -9.23
CA ILE A 102 -16.94 -3.02 -9.10
C ILE A 102 -16.24 -3.52 -10.36
N PRO A 103 -15.28 -4.46 -10.24
CA PRO A 103 -14.61 -5.04 -11.39
C PRO A 103 -15.53 -6.02 -12.09
N LEU A 104 -15.52 -6.00 -13.42
CA LEU A 104 -16.17 -6.97 -14.28
C LEU A 104 -15.09 -7.77 -15.02
N CYS A 105 -14.99 -9.06 -14.73
CA CYS A 105 -13.89 -9.90 -15.18
C CYS A 105 -14.27 -10.88 -16.31
N ASP A 106 -15.53 -11.23 -16.44
CA ASP A 106 -16.06 -12.14 -17.48
C ASP A 106 -17.55 -11.90 -17.72
N TYR A 107 -18.10 -12.59 -18.73
CA TYR A 107 -19.51 -12.45 -19.09
C TYR A 107 -20.47 -13.13 -18.11
N GLU A 108 -20.09 -14.24 -17.49
CA GLU A 108 -20.92 -14.92 -16.49
C GLU A 108 -21.12 -14.03 -15.26
N GLN A 109 -20.08 -13.33 -14.87
CA GLN A 109 -20.14 -12.31 -13.82
C GLN A 109 -21.08 -11.16 -14.21
N ALA A 110 -21.07 -10.73 -15.47
CA ALA A 110 -21.97 -9.69 -15.96
C ALA A 110 -23.45 -10.13 -15.87
N GLU A 111 -23.78 -11.36 -16.24
CA GLU A 111 -25.14 -11.90 -16.10
C GLU A 111 -25.57 -11.96 -14.62
N GLN A 112 -24.67 -12.36 -13.73
CA GLN A 112 -24.93 -12.37 -12.29
C GLN A 112 -25.20 -10.95 -11.77
N PHE A 113 -24.35 -9.99 -12.13
CA PHE A 113 -24.49 -8.60 -11.70
C PHE A 113 -25.76 -7.96 -12.24
N ASP A 114 -26.13 -8.21 -13.50
CA ASP A 114 -27.38 -7.74 -14.09
C ASP A 114 -28.60 -8.27 -13.34
N ALA A 115 -28.60 -9.57 -13.02
CA ALA A 115 -29.71 -10.19 -12.30
C ALA A 115 -29.86 -9.62 -10.87
N VAL A 116 -28.76 -9.40 -10.16
CA VAL A 116 -28.76 -8.81 -8.82
C VAL A 116 -29.20 -7.35 -8.88
N ALA A 117 -28.62 -6.55 -9.77
CA ALA A 117 -28.97 -5.14 -9.96
C ALA A 117 -30.45 -4.95 -10.32
N LYS A 118 -30.99 -5.82 -11.19
CA LYS A 118 -32.41 -5.86 -11.51
C LYS A 118 -33.28 -6.11 -10.27
N ARG A 119 -32.91 -7.05 -9.43
CA ARG A 119 -33.64 -7.36 -8.19
C ARG A 119 -33.61 -6.21 -7.19
N LEU A 120 -32.49 -5.50 -7.13
CA LEU A 120 -32.31 -4.32 -6.27
C LEU A 120 -32.94 -3.04 -6.87
N GLY A 121 -33.34 -3.04 -8.14
CA GLY A 121 -33.89 -1.87 -8.81
C GLY A 121 -32.87 -0.76 -9.09
N CYS A 122 -31.59 -1.12 -9.27
CA CYS A 122 -30.50 -0.18 -9.51
C CYS A 122 -29.60 -0.62 -10.67
N LYS A 123 -28.50 0.06 -10.89
CA LYS A 123 -27.44 -0.31 -11.84
C LYS A 123 -26.21 -0.83 -11.12
N ALA A 124 -25.56 -1.84 -11.67
CA ALA A 124 -24.23 -2.25 -11.29
C ALA A 124 -23.20 -1.37 -12.03
N LEU A 125 -22.41 -0.58 -11.30
CA LEU A 125 -21.41 0.34 -11.85
C LEU A 125 -20.10 -0.44 -12.08
N CYS A 126 -19.88 -0.89 -13.31
CA CYS A 126 -18.82 -1.85 -13.63
C CYS A 126 -17.60 -1.20 -14.29
N HIS A 127 -16.43 -1.55 -13.81
CA HIS A 127 -15.17 -1.32 -14.50
C HIS A 127 -14.71 -2.63 -15.17
N ILE A 128 -14.59 -2.64 -16.47
CA ILE A 128 -14.00 -3.75 -17.22
C ILE A 128 -12.58 -3.98 -16.69
N ALA A 129 -12.34 -5.13 -16.08
CA ALA A 129 -10.99 -5.58 -15.78
C ALA A 129 -10.40 -6.21 -17.04
N LEU A 130 -9.39 -5.60 -17.64
CA LEU A 130 -8.77 -6.04 -18.87
C LEU A 130 -7.40 -6.64 -18.60
N ASP A 131 -7.21 -7.91 -18.90
CA ASP A 131 -5.89 -8.54 -18.83
C ASP A 131 -5.13 -8.29 -20.13
N THR A 132 -4.14 -7.41 -20.04
CA THR A 132 -3.24 -7.07 -21.14
C THR A 132 -1.88 -7.77 -21.02
N GLY A 133 -1.69 -8.66 -20.01
CA GLY A 133 -0.44 -9.40 -19.83
C GLY A 133 -0.01 -9.63 -18.37
N MET A 134 -0.85 -9.26 -17.38
CA MET A 134 -0.61 -9.61 -15.97
C MET A 134 -0.97 -11.06 -15.66
N SER A 135 -1.91 -11.65 -16.42
CA SER A 135 -2.43 -13.03 -16.25
C SER A 135 -2.95 -13.32 -14.86
N ARG A 136 -3.70 -12.36 -14.28
CA ARG A 136 -4.21 -12.46 -12.92
C ARG A 136 -5.72 -12.48 -12.83
N VAL A 137 -6.38 -11.51 -13.42
CA VAL A 137 -7.86 -11.37 -13.44
C VAL A 137 -8.28 -10.55 -14.65
N GLY A 138 -9.52 -10.77 -15.14
CA GLY A 138 -10.14 -9.95 -16.16
C GLY A 138 -10.26 -10.65 -17.51
N PHE A 139 -10.90 -9.95 -18.43
CA PHE A 139 -11.06 -10.37 -19.82
C PHE A 139 -9.71 -10.42 -20.54
N ASP A 140 -9.41 -11.50 -21.25
CA ASP A 140 -8.25 -11.56 -22.15
C ASP A 140 -8.40 -10.54 -23.28
N ALA A 141 -7.55 -9.53 -23.29
CA ALA A 141 -7.60 -8.43 -24.23
C ALA A 141 -7.54 -8.88 -25.70
N ASN A 142 -6.97 -10.05 -26.00
CA ASN A 142 -6.88 -10.58 -27.37
C ASN A 142 -8.21 -11.15 -27.88
N ASN A 143 -9.14 -11.54 -26.99
CA ASN A 143 -10.34 -12.31 -27.36
C ASN A 143 -11.63 -11.77 -26.78
N CYS A 144 -11.61 -10.67 -26.01
CA CYS A 144 -12.74 -10.21 -25.19
C CYS A 144 -13.84 -9.46 -25.94
N THR A 145 -13.62 -9.02 -27.19
CA THR A 145 -14.51 -8.08 -27.88
C THR A 145 -15.96 -8.54 -27.90
N SER A 146 -16.24 -9.80 -28.28
CA SER A 146 -17.61 -10.30 -28.37
C SER A 146 -18.32 -10.28 -27.02
N ASP A 147 -17.63 -10.66 -25.95
CA ASP A 147 -18.20 -10.72 -24.60
C ASP A 147 -18.43 -9.32 -24.02
N LEU A 148 -17.51 -8.39 -24.25
CA LEU A 148 -17.70 -6.99 -23.85
C LEU A 148 -18.92 -6.35 -24.53
N LEU A 149 -19.12 -6.60 -25.83
CA LEU A 149 -20.30 -6.12 -26.55
C LEU A 149 -21.62 -6.80 -26.08
N ARG A 150 -21.54 -8.03 -25.57
CA ARG A 150 -22.67 -8.70 -24.91
C ARG A 150 -22.94 -8.09 -23.53
N CYS A 151 -21.91 -7.82 -22.73
CA CYS A 151 -22.05 -7.15 -21.43
C CYS A 151 -22.74 -5.79 -21.57
N ALA A 152 -22.38 -5.01 -22.58
CA ALA A 152 -22.97 -3.70 -22.82
C ALA A 152 -24.48 -3.72 -23.20
N LYS A 153 -25.02 -4.88 -23.56
CA LYS A 153 -26.46 -5.07 -23.86
C LYS A 153 -27.31 -5.42 -22.63
N LEU A 154 -26.65 -5.75 -21.51
CA LEU A 154 -27.34 -6.07 -20.26
C LEU A 154 -27.94 -4.80 -19.64
N SER A 155 -29.25 -4.86 -19.36
CA SER A 155 -30.03 -3.66 -19.04
C SER A 155 -29.72 -3.03 -17.71
N ASN A 156 -29.12 -3.77 -16.76
CA ASN A 156 -28.84 -3.27 -15.42
C ASN A 156 -27.34 -3.16 -15.14
N ILE A 157 -26.49 -3.38 -16.16
CA ILE A 157 -25.06 -3.10 -16.12
C ILE A 157 -24.82 -1.68 -16.65
N GLU A 158 -23.95 -0.95 -15.99
CA GLU A 158 -23.40 0.32 -16.47
C GLU A 158 -21.89 0.19 -16.55
N LEU A 159 -21.36 0.16 -17.76
CA LEU A 159 -19.90 0.12 -18.00
C LEU A 159 -19.35 1.54 -17.81
N VAL A 160 -18.91 1.86 -16.61
CA VAL A 160 -18.41 3.21 -16.25
C VAL A 160 -16.92 3.36 -16.50
N GLY A 161 -16.16 2.26 -16.57
CA GLY A 161 -14.73 2.33 -16.76
C GLY A 161 -14.07 1.06 -17.28
N MET A 162 -12.77 1.16 -17.55
CA MET A 162 -11.90 0.05 -17.89
C MET A 162 -10.54 0.25 -17.26
N PHE A 163 -9.98 -0.82 -16.72
CA PHE A 163 -8.62 -0.80 -16.17
C PHE A 163 -7.82 -2.05 -16.55
N SER A 164 -6.49 -1.88 -16.56
CA SER A 164 -5.55 -2.98 -16.61
C SER A 164 -4.45 -2.79 -15.56
N HIS A 165 -3.45 -3.66 -15.53
CA HIS A 165 -2.35 -3.59 -14.57
C HIS A 165 -1.05 -4.07 -15.18
N PHE A 166 0.05 -3.38 -14.84
CA PHE A 166 1.38 -3.77 -15.29
C PHE A 166 2.02 -4.75 -14.32
N PRO A 167 2.60 -5.86 -14.81
CA PRO A 167 3.46 -6.73 -14.00
C PRO A 167 4.81 -6.07 -13.71
N GLN A 168 5.30 -5.17 -14.57
CA GLN A 168 6.67 -4.64 -14.55
C GLN A 168 6.76 -3.21 -15.08
N ALA A 169 6.11 -2.24 -14.40
CA ALA A 169 6.14 -0.84 -14.84
C ALA A 169 7.38 -0.05 -14.35
N TYR A 170 8.21 -0.63 -13.52
CA TYR A 170 9.39 0.03 -12.96
C TYR A 170 10.57 0.13 -13.94
N GLU A 171 10.57 -0.61 -15.04
CA GLU A 171 11.62 -0.55 -16.08
C GLU A 171 11.19 0.21 -17.34
N GLY A 172 9.87 0.42 -17.55
CA GLY A 172 9.34 1.11 -18.74
C GLY A 172 9.69 0.38 -20.05
N ASP A 173 9.57 -0.94 -20.04
CA ASP A 173 9.98 -1.83 -21.11
C ASP A 173 8.99 -1.92 -22.29
N GLU A 174 9.40 -2.62 -23.36
CA GLU A 174 8.56 -2.86 -24.55
C GLU A 174 7.28 -3.62 -24.20
N GLY A 175 7.30 -4.50 -23.19
CA GLY A 175 6.13 -5.23 -22.71
C GLY A 175 5.07 -4.31 -22.13
N SER A 176 5.47 -3.31 -21.35
CA SER A 176 4.55 -2.29 -20.82
C SER A 176 3.93 -1.44 -21.93
N LEU A 177 4.71 -1.07 -22.96
CA LEU A 177 4.18 -0.35 -24.12
C LEU A 177 3.20 -1.21 -24.94
N ALA A 178 3.50 -2.49 -25.14
CA ALA A 178 2.59 -3.42 -25.79
C ALA A 178 1.25 -3.57 -25.04
N GLN A 179 1.28 -3.62 -23.71
CA GLN A 179 0.08 -3.62 -22.89
C GLN A 179 -0.79 -2.35 -23.07
N ILE A 180 -0.15 -1.18 -23.18
CA ILE A 180 -0.84 0.08 -23.47
C ILE A 180 -1.51 0.02 -24.85
N GLU A 181 -0.83 -0.46 -25.88
CA GLU A 181 -1.39 -0.56 -27.22
C GLU A 181 -2.56 -1.54 -27.27
N LEU A 182 -2.46 -2.69 -26.61
CA LEU A 182 -3.55 -3.65 -26.52
C LEU A 182 -4.77 -3.06 -25.78
N TYR A 183 -4.55 -2.32 -24.71
CA TYR A 183 -5.62 -1.57 -24.02
C TYR A 183 -6.32 -0.58 -24.95
N LYS A 184 -5.55 0.20 -25.74
CA LYS A 184 -6.09 1.18 -26.69
C LYS A 184 -6.89 0.53 -27.81
N GLN A 185 -6.46 -0.63 -28.31
CA GLN A 185 -7.19 -1.39 -29.34
C GLN A 185 -8.58 -1.80 -28.83
N VAL A 186 -8.67 -2.36 -27.62
CA VAL A 186 -9.95 -2.73 -27.02
C VAL A 186 -10.81 -1.48 -26.79
N LEU A 187 -10.24 -0.39 -26.28
CA LEU A 187 -10.95 0.87 -26.08
C LEU A 187 -11.56 1.40 -27.39
N ALA A 188 -10.78 1.41 -28.48
CA ALA A 188 -11.24 1.87 -29.77
C ALA A 188 -12.41 1.04 -30.32
N VAL A 189 -12.40 -0.28 -30.09
CA VAL A 189 -13.54 -1.15 -30.46
C VAL A 189 -14.78 -0.80 -29.66
N LEU A 190 -14.67 -0.55 -28.35
CA LEU A 190 -15.80 -0.14 -27.51
C LEU A 190 -16.37 1.20 -27.98
N GLU A 191 -15.53 2.21 -28.21
CA GLU A 191 -15.92 3.53 -28.70
C GLU A 191 -16.60 3.46 -30.08
N ALA A 192 -16.09 2.65 -31.00
CA ALA A 192 -16.70 2.43 -32.31
C ALA A 192 -18.11 1.79 -32.24
N ASN A 193 -18.43 1.11 -31.14
CA ASN A 193 -19.75 0.55 -30.84
C ASN A 193 -20.61 1.44 -29.92
N GLY A 194 -20.21 2.71 -29.71
CA GLY A 194 -20.95 3.68 -28.92
C GLY A 194 -20.82 3.51 -27.40
N ILE A 195 -19.87 2.69 -26.93
CA ILE A 195 -19.61 2.47 -25.50
C ILE A 195 -18.52 3.45 -25.05
N ILE A 196 -18.92 4.50 -24.34
CA ILE A 196 -18.04 5.55 -23.87
C ILE A 196 -17.75 5.33 -22.39
N LEU A 197 -16.48 5.14 -22.05
CA LEU A 197 -16.04 4.90 -20.68
C LEU A 197 -15.46 6.18 -20.08
N GLU A 198 -15.97 6.58 -18.93
CA GLU A 198 -15.47 7.76 -18.19
C GLU A 198 -14.13 7.47 -17.54
N TRP A 199 -14.01 6.31 -16.91
CA TRP A 199 -12.83 5.92 -16.13
C TRP A 199 -11.92 4.99 -16.94
N ARG A 200 -10.78 5.50 -17.38
CA ARG A 200 -9.79 4.75 -18.17
C ARG A 200 -8.45 4.82 -17.46
N HIS A 201 -8.00 3.71 -16.88
CA HIS A 201 -6.80 3.73 -16.05
C HIS A 201 -5.98 2.43 -16.14
N ILE A 202 -4.66 2.57 -16.28
CA ILE A 202 -3.70 1.47 -16.30
C ILE A 202 -2.52 1.74 -15.35
N ALA A 203 -2.04 3.00 -15.26
CA ALA A 203 -0.88 3.37 -14.46
C ALA A 203 -1.05 3.03 -12.98
N ASN A 204 -0.06 2.36 -12.41
CA ASN A 204 0.18 2.19 -10.97
C ASN A 204 1.26 3.18 -10.48
N SER A 205 1.69 3.08 -9.22
CA SER A 205 2.74 3.94 -8.64
C SER A 205 4.04 3.91 -9.44
N ASP A 206 4.44 2.76 -9.95
CA ASP A 206 5.69 2.62 -10.72
C ASP A 206 5.56 3.23 -12.10
N ALA A 207 4.42 3.03 -12.77
CA ALA A 207 4.15 3.63 -14.07
C ALA A 207 4.11 5.17 -14.00
N ILE A 208 3.61 5.76 -12.93
CA ILE A 208 3.66 7.22 -12.72
C ILE A 208 5.10 7.75 -12.75
N ASN A 209 6.06 6.96 -12.30
CA ASN A 209 7.47 7.34 -12.24
C ASN A 209 8.27 6.98 -13.50
N ASN A 210 7.84 5.95 -14.24
CA ASN A 210 8.69 5.32 -15.26
C ASN A 210 8.07 5.28 -16.67
N LEU A 211 6.74 5.46 -16.79
CA LEU A 211 6.00 5.22 -18.03
C LEU A 211 5.03 6.37 -18.35
N PRO A 212 5.53 7.50 -18.86
CA PRO A 212 4.69 8.67 -19.18
C PRO A 212 3.52 8.36 -20.13
N GLU A 213 3.66 7.35 -21.00
CA GLU A 213 2.63 6.87 -21.93
C GLU A 213 1.36 6.41 -21.21
N ALA A 214 1.48 5.89 -20.01
CA ALA A 214 0.36 5.46 -19.17
C ALA A 214 -0.31 6.61 -18.40
N CYS A 215 0.29 7.81 -18.43
CA CYS A 215 -0.14 8.98 -17.69
C CYS A 215 -0.65 10.12 -18.60
N ARG A 216 -1.16 9.78 -19.79
CA ARG A 216 -1.71 10.74 -20.77
C ARG A 216 -2.89 10.12 -21.53
N ALA A 217 -3.59 10.91 -22.34
CA ALA A 217 -4.69 10.41 -23.18
C ALA A 217 -4.30 9.13 -23.95
N PRO A 218 -5.20 8.16 -24.08
CA PRO A 218 -6.64 8.22 -23.77
C PRO A 218 -7.01 7.94 -22.29
N PHE A 219 -6.03 7.73 -21.42
CA PHE A 219 -6.29 7.51 -20.00
C PHE A 219 -6.88 8.77 -19.36
N SER A 220 -7.77 8.57 -18.39
CA SER A 220 -8.42 9.65 -17.63
C SER A 220 -7.94 9.71 -16.18
N HIS A 221 -7.42 8.60 -15.64
CA HIS A 221 -6.98 8.49 -14.26
C HIS A 221 -5.70 7.66 -14.13
N VAL A 222 -4.99 7.89 -13.03
CA VAL A 222 -3.90 7.03 -12.53
C VAL A 222 -4.25 6.47 -11.17
N ARG A 223 -3.61 5.36 -10.76
CA ARG A 223 -3.79 4.73 -9.46
C ARG A 223 -2.49 4.81 -8.66
N THR A 224 -2.50 5.54 -7.56
CA THR A 224 -1.34 5.67 -6.67
C THR A 224 -1.62 4.99 -5.33
N GLY A 225 -0.66 4.22 -4.84
CA GLY A 225 -0.71 3.55 -3.55
C GLY A 225 0.54 3.89 -2.74
N ILE A 226 1.62 3.15 -2.94
CA ILE A 226 2.83 3.28 -2.12
C ILE A 226 3.50 4.66 -2.21
N ASN A 227 3.39 5.33 -3.34
CA ASN A 227 3.93 6.68 -3.51
C ASN A 227 3.25 7.71 -2.60
N LEU A 228 2.01 7.50 -2.19
CA LEU A 228 1.35 8.34 -1.18
C LEU A 228 2.19 8.40 0.10
N TYR A 229 2.83 7.30 0.45
CA TYR A 229 3.65 7.18 1.67
C TYR A 229 5.12 7.58 1.46
N GLY A 230 5.46 8.11 0.28
CA GLY A 230 6.82 8.52 -0.05
C GLY A 230 7.78 7.36 -0.17
N SER A 231 7.26 6.18 -0.47
CA SER A 231 8.01 4.97 -0.74
C SER A 231 7.86 4.54 -2.20
N PHE A 232 8.84 3.81 -2.68
CA PHE A 232 8.93 3.35 -4.07
C PHE A 232 9.30 1.88 -4.07
N ASP A 233 9.11 1.20 -5.21
CA ASP A 233 9.73 -0.12 -5.36
C ASP A 233 11.26 0.00 -5.31
N ILE A 234 11.92 -1.10 -4.98
CA ILE A 234 13.39 -1.16 -4.87
C ILE A 234 14.03 -0.90 -6.24
N ILE A 235 13.38 -1.38 -7.30
CA ILE A 235 13.81 -1.26 -8.69
C ILE A 235 13.01 -0.13 -9.37
N GLY A 236 13.64 0.56 -10.31
CA GLY A 236 13.01 1.61 -11.11
C GLY A 236 13.45 3.02 -10.74
N LYS A 237 13.01 3.97 -11.55
CA LYS A 237 13.29 5.40 -11.35
C LYS A 237 12.37 5.97 -10.27
N ARG A 238 12.89 6.96 -9.55
CA ARG A 238 12.14 7.78 -8.61
C ARG A 238 12.02 9.19 -9.20
N ALA A 239 11.15 9.32 -10.21
CA ALA A 239 10.98 10.59 -10.90
C ALA A 239 10.37 11.67 -10.02
N LEU A 240 9.53 11.27 -9.06
CA LEU A 240 8.89 12.17 -8.11
C LEU A 240 9.73 12.33 -6.83
N ASP A 241 9.94 13.56 -6.40
CA ASP A 241 10.55 13.88 -5.11
C ASP A 241 9.50 13.78 -3.99
N LEU A 242 9.19 12.55 -3.56
CA LEU A 242 8.26 12.25 -2.49
C LEU A 242 9.01 12.00 -1.17
N LYS A 243 8.38 12.39 -0.06
CA LYS A 243 8.98 12.27 1.26
C LYS A 243 8.35 11.12 2.06
N PRO A 244 9.13 10.33 2.81
CA PRO A 244 8.59 9.32 3.73
C PRO A 244 7.61 9.95 4.73
N VAL A 245 6.41 9.36 4.86
CA VAL A 245 5.36 9.90 5.72
C VAL A 245 5.36 9.29 7.11
N LEU A 246 5.99 8.12 7.30
CA LEU A 246 5.84 7.37 8.53
C LEU A 246 7.13 7.27 9.33
N SER A 247 6.97 7.15 10.65
CA SER A 247 7.99 6.67 11.56
C SER A 247 7.42 5.60 12.49
N ILE A 248 8.23 4.57 12.79
CA ILE A 248 7.91 3.51 13.75
C ILE A 248 8.82 3.68 14.94
N LYS A 249 8.23 3.89 16.10
CA LYS A 249 8.94 4.20 17.34
C LYS A 249 8.50 3.33 18.51
N THR A 250 9.44 3.05 19.38
CA THR A 250 9.22 2.36 20.66
C THR A 250 10.15 2.92 21.73
N ARG A 251 10.41 2.17 22.79
CA ARG A 251 11.29 2.57 23.89
C ARG A 251 12.19 1.42 24.33
N LEU A 252 13.31 1.77 24.97
CA LEU A 252 14.08 0.81 25.75
C LEU A 252 13.30 0.36 26.98
N GLY A 253 13.04 -0.95 27.09
CA GLY A 253 12.39 -1.55 28.26
C GLY A 253 13.41 -1.81 29.39
N GLN A 254 14.66 -2.13 29.03
CA GLN A 254 15.74 -2.40 30.00
C GLN A 254 17.09 -2.06 29.38
N VAL A 255 18.02 -1.64 30.24
CA VAL A 255 19.44 -1.52 29.92
C VAL A 255 20.23 -2.35 30.93
N ARG A 256 21.15 -3.18 30.50
CA ARG A 256 21.91 -4.07 31.37
C ARG A 256 23.29 -4.40 30.83
N MET A 257 24.22 -4.63 31.73
CA MET A 257 25.54 -5.20 31.41
C MET A 257 25.39 -6.71 31.19
N VAL A 258 25.89 -7.23 30.08
CA VAL A 258 25.96 -8.67 29.76
C VAL A 258 27.43 -9.07 29.70
N LYS A 259 27.78 -10.16 30.41
CA LYS A 259 29.16 -10.62 30.56
C LYS A 259 29.70 -11.28 29.29
N ALA A 260 31.00 -11.17 29.09
CA ALA A 260 31.75 -11.89 28.07
C ALA A 260 31.39 -13.39 28.08
N GLY A 261 31.25 -14.01 26.90
CA GLY A 261 30.90 -15.39 26.74
C GLY A 261 29.38 -15.70 26.88
N SER A 262 28.57 -14.75 27.37
CA SER A 262 27.11 -14.92 27.42
C SER A 262 26.51 -14.85 26.01
N THR A 263 25.43 -15.60 25.79
CA THR A 263 24.71 -15.60 24.52
C THR A 263 23.45 -14.73 24.58
N ILE A 264 23.02 -14.15 23.45
CA ILE A 264 21.86 -13.28 23.35
C ILE A 264 20.79 -13.90 22.41
N GLY A 265 19.55 -13.95 22.90
CA GLY A 265 18.37 -14.32 22.15
C GLY A 265 18.24 -15.80 21.83
N TYR A 266 17.19 -16.12 21.07
CA TYR A 266 16.88 -17.49 20.66
C TYR A 266 17.95 -18.05 19.71
N GLY A 267 18.25 -19.35 19.87
CA GLY A 267 19.24 -20.05 19.06
C GLY A 267 20.68 -19.68 19.40
N ARG A 268 20.90 -18.82 20.40
CA ARG A 268 22.26 -18.40 20.84
C ARG A 268 23.14 -17.91 19.69
N THR A 269 22.55 -17.17 18.73
CA THR A 269 23.20 -16.78 17.48
C THR A 269 24.18 -15.60 17.64
N TYR A 270 24.25 -15.01 18.82
CA TYR A 270 25.22 -13.98 19.19
C TYR A 270 25.87 -14.34 20.53
N THR A 271 27.21 -14.32 20.59
CA THR A 271 27.97 -14.47 21.83
C THR A 271 28.70 -13.17 22.11
N CYS A 272 28.57 -12.63 23.33
CA CYS A 272 29.24 -11.41 23.71
C CYS A 272 30.75 -11.61 23.73
N PRO A 273 31.55 -10.90 22.90
CA PRO A 273 33.02 -11.07 22.86
C PRO A 273 33.70 -10.45 24.06
N ARG A 274 33.05 -9.57 24.79
CA ARG A 274 33.49 -8.88 26.02
C ARG A 274 32.25 -8.53 26.86
N ASP A 275 32.45 -7.94 28.02
CA ASP A 275 31.34 -7.31 28.76
C ASP A 275 30.74 -6.20 27.92
N MET A 276 29.43 -6.24 27.68
CA MET A 276 28.73 -5.33 26.79
C MET A 276 27.52 -4.70 27.45
N LEU A 277 27.27 -3.42 27.16
CA LEU A 277 26.02 -2.74 27.51
C LEU A 277 24.97 -3.08 26.44
N VAL A 278 23.88 -3.71 26.87
CA VAL A 278 22.80 -4.20 25.99
C VAL A 278 21.51 -3.53 26.36
N GLY A 279 20.82 -3.01 25.34
CA GLY A 279 19.44 -2.51 25.41
C GLY A 279 18.44 -3.58 25.03
N VAL A 280 17.35 -3.67 25.78
CA VAL A 280 16.19 -4.49 25.44
C VAL A 280 15.12 -3.55 24.91
N VAL A 281 14.90 -3.58 23.60
CA VAL A 281 13.90 -2.77 22.89
C VAL A 281 12.54 -3.42 23.05
N ALA A 282 11.51 -2.64 23.41
CA ALA A 282 10.14 -3.12 23.64
C ALA A 282 9.36 -3.27 22.33
N ALA A 283 9.93 -3.95 21.36
CA ALA A 283 9.32 -4.30 20.07
C ALA A 283 9.96 -5.56 19.49
N GLY A 284 9.17 -6.36 18.79
CA GLY A 284 9.61 -7.58 18.13
C GLY A 284 8.83 -7.87 16.87
N TYR A 285 8.88 -9.14 16.38
CA TYR A 285 8.24 -9.47 15.11
C TYR A 285 6.70 -9.41 15.16
N ALA A 286 6.08 -9.53 16.33
CA ALA A 286 4.64 -9.33 16.47
C ALA A 286 4.21 -7.84 16.34
N ASP A 287 5.16 -6.92 16.38
CA ASP A 287 4.96 -5.50 16.15
C ASP A 287 5.31 -5.08 14.72
N GLY A 288 5.92 -5.99 13.94
CA GLY A 288 6.33 -5.76 12.56
C GLY A 288 7.85 -5.68 12.34
N LEU A 289 8.69 -5.83 13.39
CA LEU A 289 10.14 -5.86 13.19
C LEU A 289 10.53 -7.17 12.50
N PRO A 290 11.17 -7.12 11.31
CA PRO A 290 11.47 -8.35 10.58
C PRO A 290 12.54 -9.19 11.27
N LEU A 291 12.38 -10.52 11.24
CA LEU A 291 13.41 -11.45 11.68
C LEU A 291 14.75 -11.25 10.94
N ALA A 292 14.71 -10.72 9.73
CA ALA A 292 15.90 -10.41 8.93
C ALA A 292 16.82 -9.35 9.56
N LEU A 293 16.35 -8.57 10.53
CA LEU A 293 17.18 -7.67 11.32
C LEU A 293 18.16 -8.40 12.26
N SER A 294 17.92 -9.68 12.57
CA SER A 294 18.73 -10.48 13.50
C SER A 294 20.21 -10.49 13.09
N ASN A 295 21.09 -9.98 13.95
CA ASN A 295 22.54 -9.83 13.76
C ASN A 295 22.95 -9.02 12.50
N ARG A 296 22.03 -8.32 11.84
CA ARG A 296 22.29 -7.63 10.56
C ARG A 296 21.85 -6.18 10.56
N GLY A 297 20.72 -5.90 11.18
CA GLY A 297 20.13 -4.56 11.21
C GLY A 297 20.58 -3.73 12.38
N SER A 298 20.12 -2.48 12.41
CA SER A 298 20.29 -1.56 13.53
C SER A 298 18.97 -0.84 13.81
N LEU A 299 18.83 -0.31 15.03
CA LEU A 299 17.78 0.63 15.43
C LEU A 299 18.45 1.92 15.92
N LEU A 300 17.76 3.06 15.84
CA LEU A 300 18.34 4.34 16.23
C LEU A 300 17.95 4.68 17.68
N ILE A 301 18.96 4.98 18.51
CA ILE A 301 18.79 5.40 19.90
C ILE A 301 19.65 6.64 20.11
N ASN A 302 19.03 7.72 20.60
CA ASN A 302 19.71 9.01 20.82
C ASN A 302 20.49 9.50 19.57
N GLY A 303 19.94 9.26 18.36
CA GLY A 303 20.54 9.65 17.09
C GLY A 303 21.66 8.73 16.59
N VAL A 304 21.91 7.59 17.22
CA VAL A 304 23.01 6.66 16.90
C VAL A 304 22.46 5.31 16.47
N PRO A 305 22.98 4.69 15.38
CA PRO A 305 22.65 3.33 14.98
C PRO A 305 23.19 2.31 16.00
N CYS A 306 22.29 1.56 16.62
CA CYS A 306 22.58 0.52 17.59
C CYS A 306 22.34 -0.86 16.96
N PRO A 307 23.39 -1.67 16.70
CA PRO A 307 23.28 -2.98 16.06
C PRO A 307 22.39 -3.94 16.83
N VAL A 308 21.57 -4.71 16.11
CA VAL A 308 20.74 -5.79 16.67
C VAL A 308 21.64 -6.98 17.03
N LEU A 309 21.51 -7.47 18.23
CA LEU A 309 22.27 -8.58 18.80
C LEU A 309 21.37 -9.82 18.96
N GLY A 310 21.74 -10.91 18.31
CA GLY A 310 20.97 -12.14 18.33
C GLY A 310 19.68 -12.07 17.49
N ARG A 311 18.78 -13.03 17.69
CA ARG A 311 17.50 -13.10 16.97
C ARG A 311 16.49 -12.12 17.53
N VAL A 312 15.78 -11.44 16.64
CA VAL A 312 14.55 -10.69 16.99
C VAL A 312 13.55 -11.67 17.62
N CYS A 313 13.03 -11.32 18.79
CA CYS A 313 12.02 -12.11 19.49
C CYS A 313 10.60 -11.63 19.14
N MET A 314 9.58 -12.31 19.66
CA MET A 314 8.18 -11.91 19.45
C MET A 314 7.90 -10.47 19.93
N ASP A 315 8.38 -10.15 21.13
CA ASP A 315 8.03 -8.92 21.86
C ASP A 315 9.23 -8.00 22.13
N TYR A 316 10.46 -8.46 21.86
CA TYR A 316 11.70 -7.77 22.19
C TYR A 316 12.76 -7.93 21.12
N THR A 317 13.61 -6.92 21.02
CA THR A 317 14.83 -6.92 20.21
C THR A 317 15.98 -6.42 21.05
N MET A 318 17.11 -7.15 21.10
CA MET A 318 18.30 -6.73 21.84
C MET A 318 19.22 -5.96 20.92
N VAL A 319 19.80 -4.88 21.43
CA VAL A 319 20.74 -4.01 20.69
C VAL A 319 21.98 -3.70 21.51
N SER A 320 23.08 -3.45 20.81
CA SER A 320 24.31 -2.92 21.46
C SER A 320 24.11 -1.46 21.79
N LEU A 321 24.45 -1.07 23.03
CA LEU A 321 24.46 0.32 23.48
C LEU A 321 25.88 0.85 23.68
N GLU A 322 26.92 0.20 23.18
CA GLU A 322 28.31 0.60 23.39
C GLU A 322 28.62 2.03 22.89
N GLN A 323 27.93 2.47 21.82
CA GLN A 323 28.07 3.83 21.29
C GLN A 323 27.15 4.86 21.96
N VAL A 324 26.24 4.41 22.83
CA VAL A 324 25.30 5.26 23.58
C VAL A 324 25.29 4.86 25.06
N PRO A 325 26.42 4.95 25.76
CA PRO A 325 26.57 4.42 27.14
C PRO A 325 25.70 5.16 28.17
N THR A 326 25.14 6.30 27.82
CA THR A 326 24.21 7.08 28.66
C THR A 326 22.75 6.70 28.47
N ALA A 327 22.44 5.77 27.53
CA ALA A 327 21.08 5.33 27.28
C ALA A 327 20.49 4.64 28.52
N LYS A 328 19.20 4.85 28.74
CA LYS A 328 18.46 4.32 29.90
C LYS A 328 17.10 3.76 29.48
N ALA A 329 16.53 2.97 30.36
CA ALA A 329 15.15 2.50 30.18
C ALA A 329 14.19 3.68 30.02
N GLY A 330 13.28 3.58 29.06
CA GLY A 330 12.34 4.64 28.68
C GLY A 330 12.81 5.51 27.51
N ASP A 331 14.11 5.51 27.15
CA ASP A 331 14.59 6.27 25.99
C ASP A 331 13.92 5.81 24.69
N GLU A 332 13.64 6.76 23.78
CA GLU A 332 13.02 6.49 22.50
C GLU A 332 13.95 5.66 21.61
N VAL A 333 13.36 4.69 20.94
CA VAL A 333 13.99 3.88 19.90
C VAL A 333 13.24 4.11 18.60
N VAL A 334 13.94 4.56 17.55
CA VAL A 334 13.39 4.70 16.21
C VAL A 334 13.73 3.46 15.40
N CYS A 335 12.67 2.72 15.02
CA CYS A 335 12.77 1.51 14.22
C CYS A 335 12.78 1.83 12.72
N ILE A 336 11.87 2.72 12.29
CA ILE A 336 11.83 3.36 10.97
C ILE A 336 11.66 4.85 11.20
N GLY A 337 12.33 5.67 10.41
CA GLY A 337 12.29 7.13 10.50
C GLY A 337 13.66 7.75 10.77
N LYS A 338 13.68 9.02 11.14
CA LYS A 338 14.88 9.81 11.35
C LYS A 338 15.15 10.05 12.84
N SER A 339 16.41 9.94 13.24
CA SER A 339 16.89 10.34 14.56
C SER A 339 18.31 10.93 14.42
N GLY A 340 18.48 12.20 14.80
CA GLY A 340 19.71 12.95 14.56
C GLY A 340 20.07 13.03 13.07
N ALA A 341 21.29 12.64 12.74
CA ALA A 341 21.78 12.61 11.36
C ALA A 341 21.44 11.31 10.60
N HIS A 342 20.90 10.31 11.29
CA HIS A 342 20.65 8.98 10.73
C HIS A 342 19.17 8.75 10.44
N SER A 343 18.90 7.88 9.46
CA SER A 343 17.54 7.43 9.13
C SER A 343 17.56 5.93 8.82
N ILE A 344 16.44 5.29 9.10
CA ILE A 344 16.12 3.92 8.66
C ILE A 344 14.83 4.01 7.85
N THR A 345 14.82 3.46 6.64
CA THR A 345 13.68 3.52 5.72
C THR A 345 12.98 2.18 5.63
N ILE A 346 11.79 2.18 5.01
CA ILE A 346 11.05 0.96 4.67
C ILE A 346 11.87 0.13 3.68
N GLU A 347 12.53 0.79 2.73
CA GLU A 347 13.38 0.19 1.71
C GLU A 347 14.60 -0.52 2.34
N ASP A 348 15.19 0.04 3.42
CA ASP A 348 16.27 -0.63 4.15
C ASP A 348 15.82 -1.99 4.70
N TRP A 349 14.61 -2.03 5.29
CA TRP A 349 14.05 -3.29 5.79
C TRP A 349 13.65 -4.24 4.66
N ALA A 350 13.12 -3.72 3.55
CA ALA A 350 12.80 -4.52 2.38
C ALA A 350 14.05 -5.18 1.80
N ASN A 351 15.15 -4.43 1.67
CA ASN A 351 16.44 -4.96 1.23
C ASN A 351 16.98 -6.05 2.16
N LEU A 352 16.90 -5.84 3.49
CA LEU A 352 17.33 -6.85 4.47
C LEU A 352 16.51 -8.15 4.40
N LYS A 353 15.21 -8.03 4.08
CA LYS A 353 14.29 -9.16 3.89
C LYS A 353 14.39 -9.81 2.50
N SER A 354 15.06 -9.17 1.54
CA SER A 354 15.03 -9.55 0.12
C SER A 354 13.59 -9.57 -0.43
N THR A 355 12.83 -8.51 -0.13
CA THR A 355 11.44 -8.31 -0.52
C THR A 355 11.24 -6.87 -0.99
N HIS A 356 9.99 -6.45 -1.14
CA HIS A 356 9.61 -5.10 -1.56
C HIS A 356 8.92 -4.31 -0.41
N PRO A 357 8.92 -2.97 -0.48
CA PRO A 357 8.38 -2.09 0.56
C PRO A 357 6.91 -2.34 0.91
N TYR A 358 6.10 -2.80 -0.03
CA TYR A 358 4.68 -3.14 0.19
C TYR A 358 4.51 -4.19 1.30
N GLU A 359 5.31 -5.27 1.26
CA GLU A 359 5.25 -6.34 2.27
C GLU A 359 5.70 -5.84 3.63
N VAL A 360 6.71 -4.97 3.68
CA VAL A 360 7.18 -4.38 4.94
C VAL A 360 6.08 -3.57 5.62
N LEU A 361 5.36 -2.73 4.86
CA LEU A 361 4.25 -1.93 5.39
C LEU A 361 3.10 -2.81 5.88
N CYS A 362 2.65 -3.76 5.06
CA CYS A 362 1.56 -4.66 5.40
C CYS A 362 1.87 -5.58 6.59
N ALA A 363 3.15 -5.82 6.90
CA ALA A 363 3.59 -6.62 8.03
C ALA A 363 3.60 -5.87 9.37
N ILE A 364 3.29 -4.57 9.41
CA ILE A 364 3.20 -3.81 10.66
C ILE A 364 2.09 -4.40 11.53
N GLY A 365 2.46 -4.91 12.71
CA GLY A 365 1.56 -5.65 13.58
C GLY A 365 0.35 -4.84 14.06
N SER A 366 -0.77 -5.52 14.32
CA SER A 366 -2.01 -4.88 14.79
C SER A 366 -1.87 -4.23 16.18
N ARG A 367 -0.87 -4.64 16.98
CA ARG A 367 -0.58 -4.06 18.29
C ARG A 367 0.01 -2.65 18.23
N ALA A 368 0.63 -2.28 17.12
CA ALA A 368 1.18 -0.94 16.96
C ALA A 368 0.06 0.09 16.82
N VAL A 369 0.13 1.17 17.59
CA VAL A 369 -0.86 2.26 17.55
C VAL A 369 -0.54 3.20 16.39
N ARG A 370 -1.51 3.42 15.51
CA ARG A 370 -1.40 4.32 14.36
C ARG A 370 -1.91 5.70 14.75
N ASN A 371 -1.07 6.71 14.52
CA ASN A 371 -1.40 8.11 14.78
C ASN A 371 -1.24 8.90 13.48
N LEU A 372 -2.28 9.58 13.04
CA LEU A 372 -2.17 10.60 12.02
C LEU A 372 -1.82 11.93 12.73
N VAL A 373 -0.61 12.45 12.48
CA VAL A 373 -0.02 13.59 13.17
C VAL A 373 0.27 14.74 12.22
#